data_cb459f368e2ea03e615eb1103e517063
#
_entry.id   cb459f368e2ea03e615eb1103e517063
#
_cell.length_a   1.000
_cell.length_b   1.000
_cell.length_c   1.000
_cell.angle_alpha   90.00
_cell.angle_beta   90.00
_cell.angle_gamma   90.00
#
_symmetry.space_group_name_H-M   'P 1'
#
loop_
_entity.id
_entity.type
_entity.pdbx_description
1 polymer ?
#
loop_
_entity_poly.entity_id
_entity_poly.type
_entity_poly.pdbx_seq_one_letter_code
_entity_poly.pdbx_strand_id
1 'polypeptide(L)'
;ATFATFVRTSIGIDPYEKYGDGLSKAKLLRAIWEGESTAAIAKLNLDLLEHWRVTKLLAGSEPNPSEETLRQELIEYFTQTVEAAPHESGAPVAFTTEASVTANKIQIEIHEDIYNHIGQYLATGDYFHAVEESYKLVREKLREITGKEKASDVFTNSAQSDAHYKALFGKAKPSTAAEADFFRGIGYLHLGVQHLRNEKAHTPATPMEPNLAIHYVSLASLAYDLITRYVSEATITEIEEIVLAKRRAYPSASAFYRDFENGRWLQSIDLPVNLDSSSVRKVLKKKWLDDADFSRSWDHSNVVLMQLELVAAELTKDEIDQLLDLPTVDSYGNDQEAGMLPFLEYIEQQYSGKLSARTKRWMKERAER
;
A
#
# COMPACT_ATOMS: atom_id res chain seq x y z
N ALA A 1 -22.03 -20.27 16.12
CA ALA A 1 -22.11 -19.39 14.92
C ALA A 1 -22.91 -20.08 13.82
N THR A 2 -23.68 -19.33 13.03
CA THR A 2 -24.33 -19.89 11.84
C THR A 2 -23.30 -20.13 10.75
N PHE A 3 -23.62 -20.97 9.76
CA PHE A 3 -22.74 -21.22 8.61
C PHE A 3 -22.40 -19.91 7.87
N ALA A 4 -23.38 -19.03 7.66
CA ALA A 4 -23.14 -17.72 7.05
C ALA A 4 -22.16 -16.87 7.86
N THR A 5 -22.36 -16.79 9.18
CA THR A 5 -21.43 -16.06 10.06
C THR A 5 -20.02 -16.62 9.99
N PHE A 6 -19.87 -17.96 9.94
CA PHE A 6 -18.56 -18.58 9.82
C PHE A 6 -17.87 -18.21 8.50
N VAL A 7 -18.56 -18.38 7.36
CA VAL A 7 -18.01 -18.04 6.04
C VAL A 7 -17.67 -16.57 5.94
N ARG A 8 -18.55 -15.69 6.43
CA ARG A 8 -18.29 -14.24 6.44
C ARG A 8 -17.07 -13.87 7.28
N THR A 9 -16.90 -14.51 8.44
CA THR A 9 -15.71 -14.28 9.28
C THR A 9 -14.43 -14.81 8.62
N SER A 10 -14.51 -15.93 7.91
CA SER A 10 -13.36 -16.57 7.27
C SER A 10 -12.89 -15.82 6.01
N ILE A 11 -13.81 -15.59 5.07
CA ILE A 11 -13.48 -15.08 3.72
C ILE A 11 -14.27 -13.83 3.30
N GLY A 12 -14.96 -13.18 4.23
CA GLY A 12 -15.60 -11.87 4.00
C GLY A 12 -16.91 -11.88 3.22
N ILE A 13 -17.41 -13.02 2.75
CA ILE A 13 -18.63 -13.11 1.94
C ILE A 13 -19.82 -13.68 2.71
N ASP A 14 -21.03 -13.19 2.42
CA ASP A 14 -22.26 -13.87 2.85
C ASP A 14 -22.67 -14.90 1.78
N PRO A 15 -22.59 -16.23 2.10
CA PRO A 15 -22.87 -17.24 1.10
C PRO A 15 -24.31 -17.29 0.65
N TYR A 16 -25.27 -16.86 1.48
CA TYR A 16 -26.68 -16.83 1.11
C TYR A 16 -26.99 -15.65 0.19
N GLU A 17 -26.40 -14.48 0.46
CA GLU A 17 -26.54 -13.30 -0.38
C GLU A 17 -25.93 -13.52 -1.78
N LYS A 18 -24.74 -14.15 -1.83
CA LYS A 18 -24.01 -14.33 -3.09
C LYS A 18 -24.52 -15.50 -3.94
N TYR A 19 -24.89 -16.62 -3.30
CA TYR A 19 -25.24 -17.88 -3.99
C TYR A 19 -26.71 -18.32 -3.84
N GLY A 20 -27.51 -17.60 -3.05
CA GLY A 20 -28.95 -17.79 -2.89
C GLY A 20 -29.38 -18.54 -1.64
N ASP A 21 -30.55 -18.19 -1.11
CA ASP A 21 -31.09 -18.65 0.17
C ASP A 21 -31.65 -20.08 0.16
N GLY A 22 -31.89 -20.67 -1.00
CA GLY A 22 -32.54 -21.99 -1.15
C GLY A 22 -31.57 -23.19 -1.11
N LEU A 23 -30.28 -22.94 -0.94
CA LEU A 23 -29.26 -23.98 -1.01
C LEU A 23 -28.94 -24.58 0.37
N SER A 24 -28.72 -25.91 0.42
CA SER A 24 -28.18 -26.52 1.62
C SER A 24 -26.73 -26.08 1.84
N LYS A 25 -26.25 -26.15 3.10
CA LYS A 25 -24.86 -25.78 3.45
C LYS A 25 -23.81 -26.48 2.58
N ALA A 26 -24.02 -27.77 2.24
CA ALA A 26 -23.14 -28.51 1.37
C ALA A 26 -23.14 -28.00 -0.07
N LYS A 27 -24.30 -27.57 -0.59
CA LYS A 27 -24.40 -26.97 -1.92
C LYS A 27 -23.78 -25.57 -1.95
N LEU A 28 -23.98 -24.78 -0.89
CA LEU A 28 -23.32 -23.48 -0.74
C LEU A 28 -21.79 -23.61 -0.68
N LEU A 29 -21.28 -24.59 0.07
CA LEU A 29 -19.84 -24.84 0.14
C LEU A 29 -19.25 -25.21 -1.23
N ARG A 30 -19.96 -26.03 -2.01
CA ARG A 30 -19.55 -26.34 -3.40
C ARG A 30 -19.57 -25.13 -4.30
N ALA A 31 -20.61 -24.29 -4.21
CA ALA A 31 -20.70 -23.04 -4.97
C ALA A 31 -19.56 -22.08 -4.62
N ILE A 32 -19.16 -22.02 -3.34
CA ILE A 32 -17.98 -21.26 -2.91
C ILE A 32 -16.70 -21.84 -3.56
N TRP A 33 -16.52 -23.15 -3.54
CA TRP A 33 -15.35 -23.80 -4.15
C TRP A 33 -15.29 -23.63 -5.68
N GLU A 34 -16.43 -23.47 -6.34
CA GLU A 34 -16.51 -23.23 -7.78
C GLU A 34 -16.37 -21.76 -8.17
N GLY A 35 -16.74 -20.85 -7.27
CA GLY A 35 -16.87 -19.41 -7.58
C GLY A 35 -15.87 -18.48 -6.92
N GLU A 36 -15.09 -18.95 -5.93
CA GLU A 36 -14.13 -18.10 -5.23
C GLU A 36 -12.69 -18.36 -5.67
N SER A 37 -11.79 -17.41 -5.32
CA SER A 37 -10.37 -17.56 -5.59
C SER A 37 -9.75 -18.74 -4.83
N THR A 38 -8.70 -19.33 -5.37
CA THR A 38 -7.97 -20.45 -4.76
C THR A 38 -7.48 -20.09 -3.35
N ALA A 39 -7.04 -18.86 -3.13
CA ALA A 39 -6.61 -18.36 -1.82
C ALA A 39 -7.78 -18.30 -0.82
N ALA A 40 -8.94 -17.78 -1.23
CA ALA A 40 -10.13 -17.72 -0.39
C ALA A 40 -10.62 -19.12 -0.02
N ILE A 41 -10.62 -20.05 -0.98
CA ILE A 41 -10.97 -21.47 -0.77
C ILE A 41 -10.01 -22.11 0.22
N ALA A 42 -8.70 -21.95 0.03
CA ALA A 42 -7.69 -22.49 0.91
C ALA A 42 -7.83 -21.95 2.35
N LYS A 43 -8.03 -20.64 2.50
CA LYS A 43 -8.27 -20.03 3.80
C LYS A 43 -9.53 -20.56 4.48
N LEU A 44 -10.65 -20.67 3.75
CA LEU A 44 -11.89 -21.21 4.30
C LEU A 44 -11.71 -22.66 4.77
N ASN A 45 -10.97 -23.48 4.01
CA ASN A 45 -10.70 -24.86 4.38
C ASN A 45 -9.79 -24.99 5.62
N LEU A 46 -8.78 -24.12 5.77
CA LEU A 46 -7.97 -24.04 6.99
C LEU A 46 -8.83 -23.74 8.21
N ASP A 47 -9.72 -22.74 8.12
CA ASP A 47 -10.61 -22.36 9.21
C ASP A 47 -11.64 -23.49 9.52
N LEU A 48 -12.11 -24.22 8.52
CA LEU A 48 -12.97 -25.40 8.70
C LEU A 48 -12.25 -26.55 9.39
N LEU A 49 -10.99 -26.82 9.06
CA LEU A 49 -10.18 -27.86 9.72
C LEU A 49 -9.94 -27.52 11.20
N GLU A 50 -9.69 -26.27 11.51
CA GLU A 50 -9.55 -25.82 12.90
C GLU A 50 -10.89 -25.87 13.65
N HIS A 51 -11.98 -25.45 13.03
CA HIS A 51 -13.32 -25.55 13.62
C HIS A 51 -13.69 -27.00 13.91
N TRP A 52 -13.40 -27.92 12.98
CA TRP A 52 -13.62 -29.36 13.18
C TRP A 52 -12.81 -29.88 14.39
N ARG A 53 -11.53 -29.53 14.51
CA ARG A 53 -10.65 -29.91 15.62
C ARG A 53 -11.22 -29.44 16.96
N VAL A 54 -11.57 -28.14 17.06
CA VAL A 54 -12.14 -27.57 18.27
C VAL A 54 -13.47 -28.24 18.64
N THR A 55 -14.33 -28.50 17.64
CA THR A 55 -15.62 -29.16 17.90
C THR A 55 -15.44 -30.56 18.44
N LYS A 56 -14.50 -31.35 17.92
CA LYS A 56 -14.16 -32.68 18.45
C LYS A 56 -13.68 -32.60 19.90
N LEU A 57 -12.76 -31.70 20.22
CA LEU A 57 -12.25 -31.52 21.56
C LEU A 57 -13.36 -31.13 22.56
N LEU A 58 -14.25 -30.23 22.18
CA LEU A 58 -15.40 -29.84 23.01
C LEU A 58 -16.41 -30.97 23.22
N ALA A 59 -16.49 -31.91 22.29
CA ALA A 59 -17.32 -33.12 22.41
C ALA A 59 -16.64 -34.24 23.24
N GLY A 60 -15.45 -34.00 23.79
CA GLY A 60 -14.67 -35.00 24.52
C GLY A 60 -14.15 -36.15 23.66
N SER A 61 -14.02 -35.92 22.35
CA SER A 61 -13.57 -36.90 21.36
C SER A 61 -12.26 -36.39 20.75
N GLU A 62 -11.17 -37.12 20.92
CA GLU A 62 -9.90 -36.79 20.24
C GLU A 62 -9.92 -37.36 18.81
N PRO A 63 -9.30 -36.65 17.85
CA PRO A 63 -9.08 -37.21 16.50
C PRO A 63 -8.27 -38.52 16.58
N ASN A 64 -8.65 -39.50 15.82
CA ASN A 64 -7.82 -40.71 15.71
C ASN A 64 -6.52 -40.42 14.90
N PRO A 65 -5.48 -41.26 15.00
CA PRO A 65 -4.20 -41.00 14.35
C PRO A 65 -4.30 -40.78 12.82
N SER A 66 -5.20 -41.49 12.13
CA SER A 66 -5.40 -41.31 10.68
C SER A 66 -6.08 -39.97 10.35
N GLU A 67 -7.06 -39.54 11.15
CA GLU A 67 -7.71 -38.25 11.01
C GLU A 67 -6.72 -37.11 11.25
N GLU A 68 -5.84 -37.24 12.24
CA GLU A 68 -4.82 -36.24 12.54
C GLU A 68 -3.76 -36.14 11.45
N THR A 69 -3.31 -37.28 10.90
CA THR A 69 -2.38 -37.32 9.75
C THR A 69 -3.00 -36.59 8.54
N LEU A 70 -4.24 -36.96 8.18
CA LEU A 70 -4.93 -36.33 7.07
C LEU A 70 -5.13 -34.83 7.30
N ARG A 71 -5.46 -34.43 8.54
CA ARG A 71 -5.59 -33.00 8.90
C ARG A 71 -4.29 -32.25 8.69
N GLN A 72 -3.16 -32.81 9.11
CA GLN A 72 -1.84 -32.19 8.94
C GLN A 72 -1.47 -32.05 7.44
N GLU A 73 -1.69 -33.09 6.65
CA GLU A 73 -1.45 -33.03 5.20
C GLU A 73 -2.32 -31.95 4.51
N LEU A 74 -3.58 -31.83 4.91
CA LEU A 74 -4.48 -30.80 4.36
C LEU A 74 -4.07 -29.38 4.82
N ILE A 75 -3.63 -29.23 6.06
CA ILE A 75 -3.12 -27.93 6.55
C ILE A 75 -1.88 -27.54 5.76
N GLU A 76 -0.93 -28.44 5.57
CA GLU A 76 0.28 -28.18 4.79
C GLU A 76 -0.07 -27.79 3.35
N TYR A 77 -0.94 -28.56 2.69
CA TYR A 77 -1.41 -28.26 1.33
C TYR A 77 -2.09 -26.90 1.21
N PHE A 78 -3.05 -26.58 2.08
CA PHE A 78 -3.75 -25.30 2.00
C PHE A 78 -2.88 -24.13 2.43
N THR A 79 -1.95 -24.30 3.37
CA THR A 79 -0.97 -23.26 3.74
C THR A 79 -0.07 -22.92 2.56
N GLN A 80 0.51 -23.93 1.90
CA GLN A 80 1.29 -23.75 0.68
C GLN A 80 0.46 -23.10 -0.43
N THR A 81 -0.82 -23.44 -0.54
CA THR A 81 -1.73 -22.86 -1.54
C THR A 81 -1.99 -21.38 -1.26
N VAL A 82 -2.15 -20.98 0.01
CA VAL A 82 -2.28 -19.56 0.40
C VAL A 82 -0.99 -18.80 0.13
N GLU A 83 0.16 -19.39 0.45
CA GLU A 83 1.48 -18.76 0.25
C GLU A 83 1.88 -18.66 -1.24
N ALA A 84 1.47 -19.65 -2.05
CA ALA A 84 1.76 -19.68 -3.48
C ALA A 84 0.74 -18.91 -4.33
N ALA A 85 -0.44 -18.62 -3.77
CA ALA A 85 -1.39 -17.75 -4.46
C ALA A 85 -0.74 -16.39 -4.66
N PRO A 86 -0.73 -15.83 -5.88
CA PRO A 86 -0.43 -14.42 -6.02
C PRO A 86 -1.34 -13.73 -5.03
N HIS A 87 -0.75 -12.90 -4.15
CA HIS A 87 -1.50 -12.17 -3.14
C HIS A 87 -2.55 -11.32 -3.85
N GLU A 88 -3.69 -11.92 -4.18
CA GLU A 88 -4.96 -11.21 -4.25
C GLU A 88 -5.32 -10.79 -2.82
N SER A 89 -4.37 -10.15 -2.19
CA SER A 89 -4.60 -9.53 -0.90
C SER A 89 -5.44 -8.30 -1.19
N GLY A 90 -6.73 -8.47 -1.11
CA GLY A 90 -7.63 -7.34 -0.93
C GLY A 90 -7.39 -6.63 0.41
N ALA A 91 -6.31 -6.96 1.10
CA ALA A 91 -5.80 -6.19 2.22
C ALA A 91 -5.12 -4.94 1.64
N PRO A 92 -5.59 -3.75 2.00
CA PRO A 92 -4.97 -2.52 1.54
C PRO A 92 -3.54 -2.47 2.05
N VAL A 93 -2.58 -2.33 1.14
CA VAL A 93 -1.20 -2.07 1.49
C VAL A 93 -1.10 -0.59 1.85
N ALA A 94 -0.83 -0.30 3.12
CA ALA A 94 -0.54 1.05 3.57
C ALA A 94 0.96 1.25 3.60
N PHE A 95 1.42 2.30 2.97
CA PHE A 95 2.82 2.70 3.02
C PHE A 95 3.02 3.64 4.21
N THR A 96 3.95 3.30 5.06
CA THR A 96 4.32 4.08 6.25
C THR A 96 5.80 4.42 6.20
N THR A 97 6.26 5.21 7.15
CA THR A 97 7.70 5.39 7.43
C THR A 97 8.35 4.06 7.77
N GLU A 98 9.65 3.98 7.59
CA GLU A 98 10.40 2.74 7.82
C GLU A 98 10.34 2.29 9.28
N ALA A 99 10.24 0.99 9.48
CA ALA A 99 10.29 0.37 10.78
C ALA A 99 11.12 -0.90 10.73
N SER A 100 11.88 -1.17 11.79
CA SER A 100 12.67 -2.38 11.92
C SER A 100 12.50 -3.02 13.30
N VAL A 101 12.71 -4.33 13.35
CA VAL A 101 12.66 -5.12 14.59
C VAL A 101 13.98 -5.81 14.81
N THR A 102 14.57 -5.63 16.00
CA THR A 102 15.78 -6.33 16.42
C THR A 102 15.53 -6.95 17.78
N ALA A 103 15.44 -8.26 17.85
CA ALA A 103 15.03 -9.02 19.04
C ALA A 103 13.67 -8.50 19.58
N ASN A 104 13.65 -7.90 20.77
CA ASN A 104 12.44 -7.33 21.39
C ASN A 104 12.36 -5.79 21.29
N LYS A 105 13.17 -5.19 20.41
CA LYS A 105 13.19 -3.74 20.19
C LYS A 105 12.60 -3.40 18.85
N ILE A 106 11.78 -2.37 18.81
CA ILE A 106 11.22 -1.80 17.60
C ILE A 106 11.83 -0.41 17.40
N GLN A 107 12.33 -0.15 16.20
CA GLN A 107 12.77 1.17 15.77
C GLN A 107 11.80 1.63 14.68
N ILE A 108 11.23 2.81 14.84
CA ILE A 108 10.27 3.41 13.90
C ILE A 108 10.78 4.80 13.54
N GLU A 109 10.82 5.11 12.26
CA GLU A 109 11.04 6.47 11.80
C GLU A 109 9.76 7.29 11.98
N ILE A 110 9.91 8.51 12.45
CA ILE A 110 8.79 9.45 12.57
C ILE A 110 8.62 10.15 11.21
N HIS A 111 7.37 10.33 10.77
CA HIS A 111 7.07 11.09 9.55
C HIS A 111 7.78 12.44 9.56
N GLU A 112 8.42 12.80 8.46
CA GLU A 112 9.28 13.98 8.34
C GLU A 112 8.57 15.29 8.75
N ASP A 113 7.31 15.48 8.35
CA ASP A 113 6.53 16.67 8.71
C ASP A 113 6.30 16.76 10.22
N ILE A 114 6.03 15.61 10.87
CA ILE A 114 5.87 15.57 12.32
C ILE A 114 7.20 15.86 12.99
N TYR A 115 8.28 15.16 12.57
CA TYR A 115 9.60 15.39 13.19
C TYR A 115 10.07 16.83 13.05
N ASN A 116 9.92 17.44 11.87
CA ASN A 116 10.27 18.85 11.64
C ASN A 116 9.49 19.81 12.55
N HIS A 117 8.23 19.48 12.84
CA HIS A 117 7.38 20.28 13.69
C HIS A 117 7.71 20.17 15.18
N ILE A 118 8.04 18.95 15.65
CA ILE A 118 8.24 18.69 17.10
C ILE A 118 9.70 18.50 17.50
N GLY A 119 10.64 18.48 16.55
CA GLY A 119 12.05 18.15 16.82
C GLY A 119 12.72 18.99 17.89
N GLN A 120 12.36 20.29 18.00
CA GLN A 120 12.87 21.15 19.06
C GLN A 120 12.37 20.75 20.46
N TYR A 121 11.11 20.33 20.58
CA TYR A 121 10.56 19.85 21.84
C TYR A 121 11.21 18.53 22.27
N LEU A 122 11.46 17.63 21.33
CA LEU A 122 12.17 16.38 21.61
C LEU A 122 13.62 16.66 22.04
N ALA A 123 14.32 17.58 21.39
CA ALA A 123 15.70 17.95 21.72
C ALA A 123 15.85 18.59 23.10
N THR A 124 14.82 19.28 23.58
CA THR A 124 14.81 19.94 24.90
C THR A 124 14.19 19.06 26.00
N GLY A 125 13.68 17.85 25.64
CA GLY A 125 13.00 16.95 26.58
C GLY A 125 11.59 17.43 26.98
N ASP A 126 11.01 18.35 26.22
CA ASP A 126 9.64 18.82 26.44
C ASP A 126 8.64 17.87 25.77
N TYR A 127 8.55 16.70 26.33
CA TYR A 127 7.74 15.60 25.77
C TYR A 127 6.23 15.91 25.76
N PHE A 128 5.75 16.71 26.70
CA PHE A 128 4.33 17.09 26.72
C PHE A 128 3.95 17.88 25.47
N HIS A 129 4.71 18.92 25.15
CA HIS A 129 4.45 19.72 23.95
C HIS A 129 4.77 18.95 22.67
N ALA A 130 5.79 18.09 22.65
CA ALA A 130 6.05 17.23 21.50
C ALA A 130 4.82 16.37 21.12
N VAL A 131 4.16 15.75 22.10
CA VAL A 131 2.92 14.96 21.88
C VAL A 131 1.75 15.86 21.49
N GLU A 132 1.52 16.95 22.20
CA GLU A 132 0.41 17.87 21.91
C GLU A 132 0.49 18.40 20.50
N GLU A 133 1.65 18.89 20.08
CA GLU A 133 1.89 19.46 18.76
C GLU A 133 1.84 18.41 17.64
N SER A 134 2.32 17.19 17.89
CA SER A 134 2.17 16.10 16.91
C SER A 134 0.69 15.78 16.63
N TYR A 135 -0.15 15.77 17.66
CA TYR A 135 -1.60 15.54 17.51
C TYR A 135 -2.33 16.70 16.83
N LYS A 136 -1.88 17.93 17.08
CA LYS A 136 -2.40 19.11 16.37
C LYS A 136 -2.11 19.02 14.87
N LEU A 137 -0.89 18.63 14.51
CA LEU A 137 -0.49 18.48 13.11
C LEU A 137 -1.32 17.41 12.39
N VAL A 138 -1.55 16.24 12.99
CA VAL A 138 -2.44 15.20 12.46
C VAL A 138 -3.84 15.73 12.18
N ARG A 139 -4.41 16.48 13.13
CA ARG A 139 -5.74 17.10 12.99
C ARG A 139 -5.76 18.15 11.87
N GLU A 140 -4.74 18.97 11.79
CA GLU A 140 -4.65 19.98 10.74
C GLU A 140 -4.53 19.37 9.35
N LYS A 141 -3.77 18.28 9.22
CA LYS A 141 -3.68 17.55 7.96
C LYS A 141 -5.00 16.90 7.57
N LEU A 142 -5.71 16.32 8.52
CA LEU A 142 -7.05 15.81 8.27
C LEU A 142 -8.00 16.90 7.80
N ARG A 143 -7.94 18.09 8.41
CA ARG A 143 -8.73 19.28 8.02
C ARG A 143 -8.36 19.76 6.62
N GLU A 144 -7.08 19.80 6.30
CA GLU A 144 -6.59 20.20 4.98
C GLU A 144 -7.17 19.30 3.88
N ILE A 145 -7.14 17.97 4.10
CA ILE A 145 -7.62 16.99 3.12
C ILE A 145 -9.15 16.96 3.02
N THR A 146 -9.86 17.02 4.14
CA THR A 146 -11.31 16.76 4.19
C THR A 146 -12.18 17.98 4.40
N GLY A 147 -11.59 19.12 4.73
CA GLY A 147 -12.31 20.33 5.15
C GLY A 147 -12.94 20.23 6.54
N LYS A 148 -12.72 19.13 7.28
CA LYS A 148 -13.30 18.88 8.61
C LYS A 148 -12.23 18.85 9.69
N GLU A 149 -12.51 19.55 10.78
CA GLU A 149 -11.55 19.67 11.89
C GLU A 149 -11.55 18.46 12.82
N LYS A 150 -12.71 17.80 12.98
CA LYS A 150 -12.87 16.70 13.92
C LYS A 150 -12.86 15.34 13.18
N ALA A 151 -12.10 14.40 13.68
CA ALA A 151 -12.11 13.03 13.16
C ALA A 151 -13.51 12.39 13.23
N SER A 152 -14.30 12.73 14.27
CA SER A 152 -15.69 12.29 14.37
C SER A 152 -16.61 12.78 13.25
N ASP A 153 -16.27 13.88 12.58
CA ASP A 153 -17.07 14.40 11.47
C ASP A 153 -16.67 13.74 10.13
N VAL A 154 -15.50 13.12 10.08
CA VAL A 154 -14.96 12.44 8.90
C VAL A 154 -15.30 10.95 8.90
N PHE A 155 -15.10 10.30 10.04
CA PHE A 155 -15.11 8.83 10.17
C PHE A 155 -16.38 8.27 10.83
N THR A 156 -17.45 9.01 10.93
CA THR A 156 -18.74 8.49 11.42
C THR A 156 -19.55 7.82 10.31
N ASN A 157 -20.46 6.90 10.71
CA ASN A 157 -21.32 6.12 9.82
C ASN A 157 -22.39 6.94 9.04
N SER A 158 -22.21 8.24 8.88
CA SER A 158 -23.16 9.07 8.17
C SER A 158 -22.81 9.18 6.68
N ALA A 159 -23.76 9.60 5.86
CA ALA A 159 -23.67 9.77 4.41
C ALA A 159 -22.53 10.69 3.92
N GLN A 160 -21.72 11.22 4.80
CA GLN A 160 -20.55 12.05 4.49
C GLN A 160 -19.33 11.24 4.05
N SER A 161 -19.35 9.92 4.22
CA SER A 161 -18.21 9.05 3.99
C SER A 161 -17.67 9.12 2.55
N ASP A 162 -18.53 9.16 1.54
CA ASP A 162 -18.10 9.02 0.13
C ASP A 162 -17.14 10.14 -0.31
N ALA A 163 -17.44 11.40 0.00
CA ALA A 163 -16.57 12.53 -0.34
C ALA A 163 -15.25 12.51 0.47
N HIS A 164 -15.33 12.18 1.75
CA HIS A 164 -14.16 12.08 2.61
C HIS A 164 -13.29 10.88 2.24
N TYR A 165 -13.89 9.73 1.92
CA TYR A 165 -13.15 8.57 1.44
C TYR A 165 -12.44 8.88 0.13
N LYS A 166 -13.10 9.57 -0.81
CA LYS A 166 -12.45 9.99 -2.04
C LYS A 166 -11.27 10.94 -1.80
N ALA A 167 -11.40 11.87 -0.86
CA ALA A 167 -10.33 12.79 -0.51
C ALA A 167 -9.13 12.11 0.18
N LEU A 168 -9.42 11.15 1.08
CA LEU A 168 -8.38 10.46 1.86
C LEU A 168 -7.74 9.29 1.10
N PHE A 169 -8.53 8.54 0.33
CA PHE A 169 -8.17 7.23 -0.18
C PHE A 169 -8.30 7.10 -1.70
N GLY A 170 -8.58 8.19 -2.40
CA GLY A 170 -8.68 8.23 -3.86
C GLY A 170 -9.97 7.64 -4.43
N LYS A 171 -10.81 6.97 -3.63
CA LYS A 171 -12.06 6.34 -4.06
C LYS A 171 -13.22 6.63 -3.10
N ALA A 172 -14.44 6.67 -3.62
CA ALA A 172 -15.63 7.02 -2.84
C ALA A 172 -16.07 5.90 -1.88
N LYS A 173 -15.77 4.63 -2.21
CA LYS A 173 -16.17 3.47 -1.40
C LYS A 173 -15.07 2.41 -1.41
N PRO A 174 -14.95 1.64 -0.31
CA PRO A 174 -14.07 0.48 -0.30
C PRO A 174 -14.49 -0.53 -1.36
N SER A 175 -13.52 -1.19 -1.98
CA SER A 175 -13.76 -2.23 -2.99
C SER A 175 -13.96 -3.61 -2.37
N THR A 176 -13.41 -3.85 -1.19
CA THR A 176 -13.47 -5.12 -0.48
C THR A 176 -13.87 -4.93 0.99
N ALA A 177 -14.32 -6.01 1.65
CA ALA A 177 -14.61 -5.98 3.08
C ALA A 177 -13.34 -5.69 3.91
N ALA A 178 -12.20 -6.25 3.51
CA ALA A 178 -10.91 -6.01 4.17
C ALA A 178 -10.50 -4.53 4.09
N GLU A 179 -10.70 -3.90 2.94
CA GLU A 179 -10.44 -2.46 2.77
C GLU A 179 -11.40 -1.60 3.61
N ALA A 180 -12.67 -2.00 3.71
CA ALA A 180 -13.65 -1.32 4.57
C ALA A 180 -13.26 -1.41 6.05
N ASP A 181 -12.78 -2.56 6.51
CA ASP A 181 -12.31 -2.76 7.88
C ASP A 181 -11.02 -1.98 8.14
N PHE A 182 -10.12 -1.91 7.18
CA PHE A 182 -8.92 -1.09 7.26
C PHE A 182 -9.24 0.41 7.38
N PHE A 183 -10.13 0.94 6.54
CA PHE A 183 -10.56 2.34 6.63
C PHE A 183 -11.26 2.64 7.96
N ARG A 184 -12.04 1.69 8.47
CA ARG A 184 -12.63 1.79 9.81
C ARG A 184 -11.57 1.83 10.89
N GLY A 185 -10.51 1.01 10.76
CA GLY A 185 -9.35 1.02 11.67
C GLY A 185 -8.63 2.37 11.67
N ILE A 186 -8.39 2.98 10.50
CA ILE A 186 -7.86 4.35 10.39
C ILE A 186 -8.76 5.34 11.10
N GLY A 187 -10.08 5.23 10.92
CA GLY A 187 -11.05 6.08 11.60
C GLY A 187 -10.94 5.99 13.11
N TYR A 188 -10.86 4.79 13.68
CA TYR A 188 -10.67 4.60 15.12
C TYR A 188 -9.33 5.14 15.62
N LEU A 189 -8.27 5.00 14.84
CA LEU A 189 -6.98 5.58 15.17
C LEU A 189 -7.06 7.11 15.28
N HIS A 190 -7.67 7.77 14.30
CA HIS A 190 -7.85 9.23 14.31
C HIS A 190 -8.77 9.70 15.42
N LEU A 191 -9.84 8.95 15.74
CA LEU A 191 -10.67 9.22 16.92
C LEU A 191 -9.88 9.09 18.22
N GLY A 192 -9.02 8.06 18.32
CA GLY A 192 -8.11 7.88 19.46
C GLY A 192 -7.17 9.08 19.61
N VAL A 193 -6.51 9.52 18.54
CA VAL A 193 -5.65 10.72 18.52
C VAL A 193 -6.43 11.98 18.95
N GLN A 194 -7.66 12.15 18.43
CA GLN A 194 -8.52 13.28 18.83
C GLN A 194 -8.82 13.30 20.33
N HIS A 195 -9.17 12.15 20.91
CA HIS A 195 -9.49 12.06 22.33
C HIS A 195 -8.26 12.25 23.22
N LEU A 196 -7.13 11.63 22.87
CA LEU A 196 -5.87 11.79 23.60
C LEU A 196 -5.38 13.26 23.56
N ARG A 197 -5.55 13.93 22.43
CA ARG A 197 -5.24 15.37 22.30
C ARG A 197 -6.15 16.22 23.19
N ASN A 198 -7.45 15.93 23.22
CA ASN A 198 -8.40 16.69 24.05
C ASN A 198 -8.08 16.54 25.53
N GLU A 199 -7.69 15.36 25.99
CA GLU A 199 -7.23 15.14 27.36
C GLU A 199 -6.04 16.06 27.69
N LYS A 200 -5.04 16.13 26.82
CA LYS A 200 -3.84 16.95 27.04
C LYS A 200 -4.13 18.45 26.97
N ALA A 201 -4.99 18.90 26.06
CA ALA A 201 -5.34 20.32 25.91
C ALA A 201 -6.07 20.92 27.12
N HIS A 202 -6.72 20.09 27.96
CA HIS A 202 -7.47 20.52 29.13
C HIS A 202 -6.73 20.23 30.45
N THR A 203 -5.57 19.61 30.39
CA THR A 203 -4.74 19.32 31.58
C THR A 203 -3.56 20.29 31.61
N PRO A 204 -3.21 20.87 32.77
CA PRO A 204 -1.98 21.66 32.89
C PRO A 204 -0.77 20.87 32.42
N ALA A 205 0.18 21.54 31.75
CA ALA A 205 1.41 20.91 31.30
C ALA A 205 2.12 20.24 32.48
N THR A 206 2.14 18.93 32.50
CA THR A 206 2.82 18.12 33.50
C THR A 206 3.96 17.37 32.84
N PRO A 207 5.09 17.13 33.53
CA PRO A 207 6.16 16.32 32.98
C PRO A 207 5.61 14.96 32.50
N MET A 208 5.85 14.65 31.23
CA MET A 208 5.44 13.36 30.65
C MET A 208 6.62 12.41 30.66
N GLU A 209 6.33 11.15 30.99
CA GLU A 209 7.34 10.10 30.97
C GLU A 209 7.83 9.89 29.50
N PRO A 210 9.16 9.90 29.26
CA PRO A 210 9.71 9.88 27.91
C PRO A 210 9.28 8.70 27.03
N ASN A 211 9.22 7.46 27.62
CA ASN A 211 8.83 6.28 26.85
C ASN A 211 7.36 6.36 26.40
N LEU A 212 6.49 6.85 27.29
CA LEU A 212 5.08 7.07 26.96
C LEU A 212 4.91 8.10 25.84
N ALA A 213 5.69 9.18 25.89
CA ALA A 213 5.68 10.21 24.85
C ALA A 213 6.11 9.65 23.47
N ILE A 214 7.13 8.79 23.44
CA ILE A 214 7.59 8.13 22.22
C ILE A 214 6.46 7.29 21.59
N HIS A 215 5.72 6.55 22.40
CA HIS A 215 4.56 5.79 21.91
C HIS A 215 3.48 6.70 21.34
N TYR A 216 3.17 7.81 21.99
CA TYR A 216 2.18 8.77 21.49
C TYR A 216 2.61 9.46 20.19
N VAL A 217 3.87 9.84 20.09
CA VAL A 217 4.42 10.43 18.86
C VAL A 217 4.42 9.40 17.72
N SER A 218 4.76 8.13 18.00
CA SER A 218 4.69 7.04 17.00
C SER A 218 3.25 6.82 16.53
N LEU A 219 2.27 6.90 17.42
CA LEU A 219 0.85 6.80 17.09
C LEU A 219 0.40 7.96 16.19
N ALA A 220 0.84 9.18 16.48
CA ALA A 220 0.57 10.35 15.64
C ALA A 220 1.21 10.20 14.26
N SER A 221 2.46 9.72 14.19
CA SER A 221 3.16 9.47 12.93
C SER A 221 2.42 8.45 12.08
N LEU A 222 2.00 7.34 12.66
CA LEU A 222 1.20 6.33 11.95
C LEU A 222 -0.13 6.92 11.45
N ALA A 223 -0.85 7.66 12.28
CA ALA A 223 -2.10 8.28 11.87
C ALA A 223 -1.90 9.28 10.71
N TYR A 224 -0.82 10.01 10.73
CA TYR A 224 -0.45 10.96 9.66
C TYR A 224 -0.08 10.22 8.36
N ASP A 225 0.75 9.18 8.45
CA ASP A 225 1.13 8.35 7.29
C ASP A 225 -0.10 7.76 6.59
N LEU A 226 -1.03 7.20 7.36
CA LEU A 226 -2.20 6.51 6.82
C LEU A 226 -3.19 7.43 6.05
N ILE A 227 -3.13 8.73 6.24
CA ILE A 227 -3.93 9.70 5.46
C ILE A 227 -3.14 10.45 4.41
N THR A 228 -1.80 10.43 4.47
CA THR A 228 -0.94 11.17 3.53
C THR A 228 -0.24 10.27 2.53
N ARG A 229 0.03 9.01 2.90
CA ARG A 229 0.80 8.06 2.09
C ARG A 229 -0.02 6.85 1.65
N TYR A 230 -1.34 6.89 1.83
CA TYR A 230 -2.17 5.77 1.40
C TYR A 230 -2.34 5.76 -0.12
N VAL A 231 -1.86 4.69 -0.73
CA VAL A 231 -2.17 4.30 -2.10
C VAL A 231 -2.49 2.82 -2.07
N SER A 232 -3.70 2.41 -2.47
CA SER A 232 -4.07 1.00 -2.43
C SER A 232 -3.35 0.21 -3.53
N GLU A 233 -3.09 -1.07 -3.28
CA GLU A 233 -2.54 -1.98 -4.29
C GLU A 233 -3.39 -1.98 -5.57
N ALA A 234 -4.71 -1.99 -5.43
CA ALA A 234 -5.63 -1.89 -6.57
C ALA A 234 -5.42 -0.59 -7.38
N THR A 235 -5.19 0.53 -6.71
CA THR A 235 -4.88 1.81 -7.38
C THR A 235 -3.54 1.76 -8.10
N ILE A 236 -2.53 1.14 -7.50
CA ILE A 236 -1.21 0.95 -8.14
C ILE A 236 -1.37 0.10 -9.41
N THR A 237 -2.03 -1.05 -9.30
CA THR A 237 -2.30 -1.94 -10.45
C THR A 237 -3.08 -1.19 -11.55
N GLU A 238 -4.09 -0.39 -11.18
CA GLU A 238 -4.84 0.42 -12.15
C GLU A 238 -3.94 1.42 -12.89
N ILE A 239 -3.04 2.11 -12.17
CA ILE A 239 -2.05 3.00 -12.79
C ILE A 239 -1.14 2.23 -13.75
N GLU A 240 -0.63 1.08 -13.32
CA GLU A 240 0.24 0.21 -14.11
C GLU A 240 -0.44 -0.27 -15.39
N GLU A 241 -1.70 -0.67 -15.32
CA GLU A 241 -2.50 -1.06 -16.48
C GLU A 241 -2.75 0.12 -17.44
N ILE A 242 -3.05 1.33 -16.91
CA ILE A 242 -3.22 2.54 -17.71
C ILE A 242 -1.92 2.85 -18.46
N VAL A 243 -0.76 2.80 -17.80
CA VAL A 243 0.54 3.04 -18.41
C VAL A 243 0.84 1.98 -19.48
N LEU A 244 0.61 0.71 -19.19
CA LEU A 244 0.78 -0.39 -20.13
C LEU A 244 -0.11 -0.26 -21.36
N ALA A 245 -1.38 0.07 -21.18
CA ALA A 245 -2.33 0.31 -22.26
C ALA A 245 -1.88 1.50 -23.13
N LYS A 246 -1.41 2.58 -22.50
CA LYS A 246 -0.87 3.74 -23.21
C LYS A 246 0.36 3.39 -24.02
N ARG A 247 1.30 2.59 -23.45
CA ARG A 247 2.48 2.12 -24.20
C ARG A 247 2.08 1.31 -25.45
N ARG A 248 1.11 0.41 -25.32
CA ARG A 248 0.62 -0.43 -26.41
C ARG A 248 -0.11 0.34 -27.53
N ALA A 249 -0.66 1.51 -27.20
CA ALA A 249 -1.38 2.35 -28.16
C ALA A 249 -0.47 3.05 -29.17
N TYR A 250 0.85 3.11 -28.94
CA TYR A 250 1.78 3.73 -29.86
C TYR A 250 2.01 2.86 -31.10
N PRO A 251 1.87 3.44 -32.31
CA PRO A 251 1.97 2.68 -33.55
C PRO A 251 3.41 2.29 -33.91
N SER A 252 4.40 2.98 -33.38
CA SER A 252 5.82 2.72 -33.64
C SER A 252 6.72 3.16 -32.49
N ALA A 253 7.90 2.57 -32.38
CA ALA A 253 8.93 2.95 -31.42
C ALA A 253 9.34 4.42 -31.56
N SER A 254 9.51 4.90 -32.76
CA SER A 254 9.88 6.31 -33.02
C SER A 254 8.82 7.31 -32.53
N ALA A 255 7.53 6.99 -32.72
CA ALA A 255 6.45 7.82 -32.23
C ALA A 255 6.44 7.82 -30.66
N PHE A 256 6.63 6.65 -30.08
CA PHE A 256 6.72 6.50 -28.64
C PHE A 256 7.88 7.32 -28.04
N TYR A 257 9.12 7.13 -28.52
CA TYR A 257 10.27 7.82 -27.92
C TYR A 257 10.19 9.33 -28.06
N ARG A 258 9.75 9.86 -29.19
CA ARG A 258 9.57 11.30 -29.38
C ARG A 258 8.58 11.91 -28.36
N ASP A 259 7.51 11.20 -28.05
CA ASP A 259 6.49 11.69 -27.14
C ASP A 259 6.87 11.39 -25.67
N PHE A 260 7.58 10.29 -25.42
CA PHE A 260 8.11 9.91 -24.13
C PHE A 260 9.16 10.92 -23.65
N GLU A 261 10.20 11.18 -24.43
CA GLU A 261 11.26 12.16 -24.14
C GLU A 261 10.70 13.55 -23.77
N ASN A 262 9.62 13.96 -24.39
CA ASN A 262 8.99 15.25 -24.14
C ASN A 262 7.89 15.21 -23.07
N GLY A 263 7.60 14.07 -22.47
CA GLY A 263 6.51 13.88 -21.51
C GLY A 263 5.11 14.10 -22.10
N ARG A 264 4.96 14.14 -23.42
CA ARG A 264 3.68 14.43 -24.07
C ARG A 264 2.63 13.37 -23.87
N TRP A 265 3.04 12.14 -23.61
CA TRP A 265 2.14 11.04 -23.32
C TRP A 265 1.40 11.23 -21.99
N LEU A 266 1.99 11.92 -21.02
CA LEU A 266 1.37 12.26 -19.72
C LEU A 266 0.12 13.12 -19.88
N GLN A 267 0.09 14.00 -20.88
CA GLN A 267 -1.02 14.94 -21.08
C GLN A 267 -2.35 14.28 -21.45
N SER A 268 -2.31 13.04 -21.90
CA SER A 268 -3.48 12.26 -22.33
C SER A 268 -3.74 11.05 -21.44
N ILE A 269 -3.17 11.03 -20.21
CA ILE A 269 -3.35 9.96 -19.24
C ILE A 269 -4.19 10.50 -18.09
N ASP A 270 -5.31 9.83 -17.82
CA ASP A 270 -6.18 10.15 -16.69
C ASP A 270 -5.90 9.12 -15.59
N LEU A 271 -5.32 9.58 -14.49
CA LEU A 271 -4.88 8.72 -13.39
C LEU A 271 -5.89 8.75 -12.24
N PRO A 272 -6.13 7.60 -11.58
CA PRO A 272 -7.08 7.50 -10.47
C PRO A 272 -6.60 8.17 -9.18
N VAL A 273 -5.33 8.65 -9.14
CA VAL A 273 -4.69 9.25 -7.97
C VAL A 273 -4.08 10.61 -8.33
N ASN A 274 -4.14 11.55 -7.39
CA ASN A 274 -3.52 12.86 -7.56
C ASN A 274 -2.00 12.76 -7.31
N LEU A 275 -1.21 12.89 -8.39
CA LEU A 275 0.25 12.93 -8.35
C LEU A 275 0.84 14.31 -7.96
N ASP A 276 0.02 15.32 -7.66
CA ASP A 276 0.50 16.58 -7.10
C ASP A 276 1.00 16.40 -5.66
N SER A 277 0.52 15.38 -4.97
CA SER A 277 1.00 15.01 -3.63
C SER A 277 2.40 14.38 -3.69
N SER A 278 3.38 15.03 -3.08
CA SER A 278 4.75 14.49 -2.94
C SER A 278 4.75 13.17 -2.16
N SER A 279 3.91 13.02 -1.14
CA SER A 279 3.80 11.79 -0.35
C SER A 279 3.33 10.61 -1.20
N VAL A 280 2.32 10.80 -2.07
CA VAL A 280 1.86 9.78 -3.01
C VAL A 280 2.95 9.42 -4.01
N ARG A 281 3.64 10.42 -4.59
CA ARG A 281 4.76 10.17 -5.51
C ARG A 281 5.90 9.38 -4.85
N LYS A 282 6.25 9.66 -3.60
CA LYS A 282 7.27 8.92 -2.84
C LYS A 282 6.90 7.45 -2.67
N VAL A 283 5.63 7.16 -2.38
CA VAL A 283 5.11 5.78 -2.26
C VAL A 283 5.26 5.04 -3.59
N LEU A 284 4.74 5.61 -4.68
CA LEU A 284 4.80 5.02 -6.01
C LEU A 284 6.24 4.86 -6.49
N LYS A 285 7.10 5.86 -6.23
CA LYS A 285 8.53 5.80 -6.53
C LYS A 285 9.19 4.58 -5.87
N LYS A 286 8.99 4.41 -4.56
CA LYS A 286 9.58 3.27 -3.85
C LYS A 286 9.13 1.95 -4.48
N LYS A 287 7.82 1.76 -4.69
CA LYS A 287 7.27 0.55 -5.30
C LYS A 287 7.88 0.25 -6.66
N TRP A 288 7.92 1.23 -7.56
CA TRP A 288 8.40 1.02 -8.93
C TRP A 288 9.93 0.89 -9.02
N LEU A 289 10.70 1.47 -8.10
CA LEU A 289 12.14 1.22 -7.98
C LEU A 289 12.42 -0.20 -7.48
N ASP A 290 11.67 -0.66 -6.48
CA ASP A 290 11.82 -2.01 -5.93
C ASP A 290 11.46 -3.09 -6.97
N ASP A 291 10.50 -2.81 -7.86
CA ASP A 291 10.06 -3.72 -8.92
C ASP A 291 10.84 -3.55 -10.24
N ALA A 292 11.76 -2.60 -10.33
CA ALA A 292 12.49 -2.31 -11.56
C ALA A 292 13.36 -3.49 -12.00
N ASP A 293 13.06 -4.03 -13.20
CA ASP A 293 13.79 -5.13 -13.82
C ASP A 293 13.85 -4.92 -15.33
N PHE A 294 14.99 -4.49 -15.85
CA PHE A 294 15.19 -4.21 -17.26
C PHE A 294 15.61 -5.43 -18.09
N SER A 295 15.79 -6.61 -17.44
CA SER A 295 16.17 -7.84 -18.14
C SER A 295 14.99 -8.64 -18.73
N ARG A 296 13.75 -8.28 -18.42
CA ARG A 296 12.56 -9.06 -18.81
C ARG A 296 12.22 -8.93 -20.29
N SER A 297 11.99 -7.73 -20.77
CA SER A 297 11.69 -7.42 -22.15
C SER A 297 11.75 -5.92 -22.42
N TRP A 298 11.93 -5.58 -23.67
CA TRP A 298 11.94 -4.20 -24.14
C TRP A 298 10.68 -3.41 -23.79
N ASP A 299 9.50 -4.03 -23.94
CA ASP A 299 8.23 -3.40 -23.59
C ASP A 299 8.09 -3.21 -22.07
N HIS A 300 8.52 -4.18 -21.28
CA HIS A 300 8.52 -4.07 -19.83
C HIS A 300 9.42 -2.93 -19.36
N SER A 301 10.64 -2.86 -19.86
CA SER A 301 11.59 -1.77 -19.56
C SER A 301 10.99 -0.39 -19.85
N ASN A 302 10.34 -0.23 -20.99
CA ASN A 302 9.67 1.02 -21.34
C ASN A 302 8.51 1.36 -20.39
N VAL A 303 7.71 0.38 -19.96
CA VAL A 303 6.60 0.59 -19.01
C VAL A 303 7.14 1.03 -17.66
N VAL A 304 8.19 0.38 -17.14
CA VAL A 304 8.85 0.78 -15.89
C VAL A 304 9.37 2.22 -15.96
N LEU A 305 10.03 2.59 -17.06
CA LEU A 305 10.53 3.96 -17.22
C LEU A 305 9.39 4.98 -17.32
N MET A 306 8.27 4.65 -17.98
CA MET A 306 7.07 5.50 -17.98
C MET A 306 6.48 5.68 -16.57
N GLN A 307 6.44 4.62 -15.75
CA GLN A 307 6.02 4.70 -14.35
C GLN A 307 6.94 5.61 -13.54
N LEU A 308 8.26 5.44 -13.69
CA LEU A 308 9.26 6.28 -13.03
C LEU A 308 9.22 7.74 -13.50
N GLU A 309 8.85 8.01 -14.77
CA GLU A 309 8.64 9.36 -15.26
C GLU A 309 7.48 10.07 -14.53
N LEU A 310 6.40 9.35 -14.19
CA LEU A 310 5.29 9.90 -13.41
C LEU A 310 5.72 10.44 -12.05
N VAL A 311 6.78 9.90 -11.48
CA VAL A 311 7.30 10.24 -10.14
C VAL A 311 8.71 10.85 -10.19
N ALA A 312 9.16 11.28 -11.36
CA ALA A 312 10.51 11.79 -11.60
C ALA A 312 10.89 12.96 -10.70
N ALA A 313 9.92 13.76 -10.25
CA ALA A 313 10.14 14.84 -9.29
C ALA A 313 10.74 14.36 -7.96
N GLU A 314 10.49 13.11 -7.55
CA GLU A 314 10.93 12.52 -6.29
C GLU A 314 12.20 11.67 -6.42
N LEU A 315 12.68 11.37 -7.64
CA LEU A 315 13.90 10.59 -7.85
C LEU A 315 15.13 11.38 -7.36
N THR A 316 16.02 10.70 -6.66
CA THR A 316 17.33 11.22 -6.27
C THR A 316 18.40 10.85 -7.30
N LYS A 317 19.57 11.51 -7.22
CA LYS A 317 20.73 11.18 -8.10
C LYS A 317 21.19 9.75 -7.92
N ASP A 318 21.23 9.28 -6.68
CA ASP A 318 21.71 7.95 -6.35
C ASP A 318 20.73 6.87 -6.84
N GLU A 319 19.41 7.11 -6.75
CA GLU A 319 18.41 6.22 -7.30
C GLU A 319 18.50 6.14 -8.83
N ILE A 320 18.70 7.26 -9.51
CA ILE A 320 18.92 7.29 -10.97
C ILE A 320 20.19 6.55 -11.35
N ASP A 321 21.29 6.73 -10.60
CA ASP A 321 22.54 5.99 -10.84
C ASP A 321 22.35 4.48 -10.60
N GLN A 322 21.54 4.07 -9.63
CA GLN A 322 21.22 2.66 -9.37
C GLN A 322 20.43 2.02 -10.53
N LEU A 323 19.53 2.74 -11.19
CA LEU A 323 18.84 2.24 -12.38
C LEU A 323 19.82 1.83 -13.50
N LEU A 324 20.96 2.53 -13.63
CA LEU A 324 21.99 2.21 -14.62
C LEU A 324 22.80 0.94 -14.26
N ASP A 325 22.71 0.46 -13.03
CA ASP A 325 23.37 -0.75 -12.56
C ASP A 325 22.51 -2.00 -12.69
N LEU A 326 21.20 -1.82 -13.00
CA LEU A 326 20.29 -2.96 -13.18
C LEU A 326 20.65 -3.76 -14.45
N PRO A 327 20.49 -5.10 -14.42
CA PRO A 327 20.69 -5.93 -15.59
C PRO A 327 19.74 -5.54 -16.73
N THR A 328 20.28 -5.40 -17.93
CA THR A 328 19.49 -5.07 -19.14
C THR A 328 19.43 -6.23 -20.13
N VAL A 329 20.17 -7.29 -19.92
CA VAL A 329 20.26 -8.43 -20.83
C VAL A 329 19.32 -9.54 -20.37
N ASP A 330 18.45 -9.99 -21.27
CA ASP A 330 17.52 -11.08 -21.02
C ASP A 330 18.20 -12.48 -20.99
N SER A 331 17.44 -13.51 -20.65
CA SER A 331 17.94 -14.90 -20.61
C SER A 331 18.41 -15.45 -21.96
N TYR A 332 18.12 -14.76 -23.05
CA TYR A 332 18.52 -15.12 -24.42
C TYR A 332 19.72 -14.32 -24.92
N GLY A 333 20.25 -13.40 -24.08
CA GLY A 333 21.39 -12.57 -24.42
C GLY A 333 21.05 -11.29 -25.22
N ASN A 334 19.77 -10.93 -25.32
CA ASN A 334 19.36 -9.69 -25.98
C ASN A 334 19.37 -8.53 -24.99
N ASP A 335 19.90 -7.39 -25.41
CA ASP A 335 19.86 -6.15 -24.65
C ASP A 335 18.44 -5.58 -24.70
N GLN A 336 17.83 -5.46 -23.54
CA GLN A 336 16.49 -4.95 -23.31
C GLN A 336 16.49 -3.51 -22.76
N GLU A 337 17.63 -2.83 -22.77
CA GLU A 337 17.79 -1.44 -22.38
C GLU A 337 17.05 -0.51 -23.37
N ALA A 338 15.75 -0.43 -23.19
CA ALA A 338 14.90 0.37 -24.08
C ALA A 338 14.46 1.65 -23.35
N GLY A 339 14.53 2.78 -24.00
CA GLY A 339 14.01 4.04 -23.47
C GLY A 339 14.80 4.69 -22.35
N MET A 340 15.88 4.11 -21.84
CA MET A 340 16.69 4.71 -20.76
C MET A 340 17.28 6.05 -21.18
N LEU A 341 17.84 6.15 -22.38
CA LEU A 341 18.38 7.43 -22.86
C LEU A 341 17.29 8.51 -22.98
N PRO A 342 16.15 8.29 -23.66
CA PRO A 342 15.04 9.24 -23.67
C PRO A 342 14.49 9.61 -22.28
N PHE A 343 14.45 8.67 -21.35
CA PHE A 343 14.05 8.92 -19.98
C PHE A 343 15.01 9.89 -19.26
N LEU A 344 16.32 9.68 -19.39
CA LEU A 344 17.32 10.56 -18.81
C LEU A 344 17.36 11.94 -19.46
N GLU A 345 17.13 12.03 -20.76
CA GLU A 345 16.98 13.30 -21.50
C GLU A 345 15.77 14.08 -21.00
N TYR A 346 14.63 13.41 -20.78
CA TYR A 346 13.47 14.01 -20.13
C TYR A 346 13.80 14.53 -18.70
N ILE A 347 14.48 13.73 -17.88
CA ILE A 347 14.89 14.14 -16.53
C ILE A 347 15.79 15.39 -16.57
N GLU A 348 16.79 15.42 -17.44
CA GLU A 348 17.68 16.58 -17.55
C GLU A 348 16.94 17.84 -18.01
N GLN A 349 15.97 17.68 -18.90
CA GLN A 349 15.18 18.79 -19.46
C GLN A 349 14.19 19.34 -18.42
N GLN A 350 13.47 18.47 -17.71
CA GLN A 350 12.40 18.88 -16.79
C GLN A 350 12.90 19.19 -15.39
N TYR A 351 13.96 18.53 -14.94
CA TYR A 351 14.47 18.58 -13.57
C TYR A 351 15.97 18.86 -13.53
N SER A 352 16.37 20.02 -14.02
CA SER A 352 17.79 20.41 -14.10
C SER A 352 18.56 20.15 -12.80
N GLY A 353 19.71 19.52 -12.91
CA GLY A 353 20.60 19.20 -11.78
C GLY A 353 20.30 17.89 -11.06
N LYS A 354 19.31 17.10 -11.46
CA LYS A 354 19.01 15.78 -10.90
C LYS A 354 19.97 14.68 -11.35
N LEU A 355 20.62 14.84 -12.49
CA LEU A 355 21.58 13.85 -12.99
C LEU A 355 22.95 14.01 -12.36
N SER A 356 23.58 12.88 -12.05
CA SER A 356 24.97 12.83 -11.60
C SER A 356 25.97 13.03 -12.76
N ALA A 357 27.24 13.26 -12.43
CA ALA A 357 28.28 13.29 -13.44
C ALA A 357 28.46 11.92 -14.14
N ARG A 358 28.19 10.82 -13.42
CA ARG A 358 28.21 9.45 -13.95
C ARG A 358 27.11 9.27 -14.99
N THR A 359 25.87 9.61 -14.67
CA THR A 359 24.74 9.52 -15.59
C THR A 359 24.94 10.35 -16.86
N LYS A 360 25.42 11.59 -16.72
CA LYS A 360 25.71 12.46 -17.88
C LYS A 360 26.82 11.88 -18.78
N ARG A 361 27.83 11.23 -18.23
CA ARG A 361 28.85 10.54 -19.03
C ARG A 361 28.24 9.36 -19.78
N TRP A 362 27.43 8.55 -19.09
CA TRP A 362 26.71 7.42 -19.70
C TRP A 362 25.86 7.86 -20.88
N MET A 363 25.06 8.94 -20.73
CA MET A 363 24.22 9.51 -21.79
C MET A 363 25.06 9.91 -23.00
N LYS A 364 26.21 10.59 -22.77
CA LYS A 364 27.09 10.99 -23.85
C LYS A 364 27.64 9.80 -24.64
N GLU A 365 28.10 8.77 -23.96
CA GLU A 365 28.62 7.55 -24.56
C GLU A 365 27.55 6.81 -25.40
N ARG A 366 26.27 6.87 -24.97
CA ARG A 366 25.15 6.25 -25.68
C ARG A 366 24.70 7.09 -26.89
N ALA A 367 24.71 8.40 -26.81
CA ALA A 367 24.34 9.30 -27.91
C ALA A 367 25.35 9.27 -29.07
N GLU A 368 26.61 8.84 -28.82
CA GLU A 368 27.68 8.71 -29.83
C GLU A 368 27.66 7.35 -30.55
N ARG A 369 26.85 6.38 -30.12
CA ARG A 369 26.66 5.06 -30.75
C ARG A 369 25.54 5.06 -31.75
#